data_c2a613815a15add98a617d3b6285edd7
#
_entry.id   c2a613815a15add98a617d3b6285edd7
#
_cell.length_a   1.000
_cell.length_b   1.000
_cell.length_c   1.000
_cell.angle_alpha   90.00
_cell.angle_beta   90.00
_cell.angle_gamma   90.00
#
_symmetry.space_group_name_H-M   'P 1'
#
loop_
_entity.id
_entity.type
_entity.pdbx_description
1 polymer ?
#
loop_
_entity_poly.entity_id
_entity_poly.type
_entity_poly.pdbx_seq_one_letter_code
_entity_poly.pdbx_strand_id
1 'polypeptide(L)'
;AERFLRYIAALKAMSAECSEQKIQELLELVELQKDKKKKLRTFSGGMLRRVGIAQALLNNPEILVLDEPTAGLDPKERVKFRNIISSLGKEKTVLLSTHIVSDIEYIADQILIMKDGELICSGTEQGITASVKGYVWKCNVSTDVAQKLCNQYMVSNLRNGSEENQAELRIISEKCPFPAAELAEETLEDAYLYQTQDINRIRSRRDENAVV
;
A
#
# COMPACT_ATOMS: atom_id res chain seq x y z
N ALA A 1 -14.31 0.56 24.09
CA ALA A 1 -12.99 0.00 23.77
C ALA A 1 -12.29 -0.52 25.03
N GLU A 2 -12.18 0.31 26.06
CA GLU A 2 -11.49 -0.03 27.32
C GLU A 2 -11.95 -1.36 27.94
N ARG A 3 -13.27 -1.58 28.08
CA ARG A 3 -13.83 -2.84 28.61
C ARG A 3 -13.43 -4.07 27.77
N PHE A 4 -13.35 -3.92 26.46
CA PHE A 4 -12.92 -4.98 25.55
C PHE A 4 -11.43 -5.29 25.76
N LEU A 5 -10.58 -4.26 25.83
CA LEU A 5 -9.15 -4.46 26.05
C LEU A 5 -8.86 -5.10 27.41
N ARG A 6 -9.60 -4.75 28.49
CA ARG A 6 -9.53 -5.45 29.79
C ARG A 6 -9.90 -6.93 29.67
N TYR A 7 -10.95 -7.25 28.91
CA TYR A 7 -11.33 -8.63 28.67
C TYR A 7 -10.22 -9.42 27.96
N ILE A 8 -9.63 -8.84 26.94
CA ILE A 8 -8.50 -9.46 26.21
C ILE A 8 -7.25 -9.57 27.10
N ALA A 9 -6.95 -8.57 27.91
CA ALA A 9 -5.82 -8.60 28.86
C ALA A 9 -5.99 -9.76 29.87
N ALA A 10 -7.19 -9.96 30.38
CA ALA A 10 -7.51 -11.08 31.26
C ALA A 10 -7.34 -12.44 30.56
N LEU A 11 -7.75 -12.58 29.30
CA LEU A 11 -7.50 -13.80 28.51
C LEU A 11 -6.00 -14.06 28.27
N LYS A 12 -5.20 -13.00 28.22
CA LYS A 12 -3.74 -13.06 28.09
C LYS A 12 -3.04 -13.25 29.45
N ALA A 13 -3.75 -13.51 30.53
CA ALA A 13 -3.27 -13.68 31.89
C ALA A 13 -2.44 -12.49 32.43
N MET A 14 -2.73 -11.26 31.98
CA MET A 14 -2.10 -10.05 32.51
C MET A 14 -2.68 -9.72 33.89
N SER A 15 -1.81 -9.22 34.81
CA SER A 15 -2.31 -8.71 36.09
C SER A 15 -3.19 -7.47 35.90
N ALA A 16 -4.14 -7.25 36.80
CA ALA A 16 -5.08 -6.12 36.70
C ALA A 16 -4.36 -4.76 36.69
N GLU A 17 -3.31 -4.64 37.50
CA GLU A 17 -2.52 -3.40 37.63
C GLU A 17 -1.73 -3.09 36.35
N CYS A 18 -0.95 -4.06 35.83
CA CYS A 18 -0.21 -3.91 34.59
C CYS A 18 -1.13 -3.66 33.40
N SER A 19 -2.28 -4.33 33.35
CA SER A 19 -3.22 -4.20 32.23
C SER A 19 -3.88 -2.82 32.18
N GLU A 20 -4.22 -2.22 33.31
CA GLU A 20 -4.87 -0.91 33.35
C GLU A 20 -3.96 0.18 32.81
N GLN A 21 -2.71 0.22 33.28
CA GLN A 21 -1.72 1.20 32.76
C GLN A 21 -1.49 1.01 31.27
N LYS A 22 -1.26 -0.24 30.84
CA LYS A 22 -1.02 -0.56 29.44
C LYS A 22 -2.20 -0.21 28.53
N ILE A 23 -3.43 -0.44 28.97
CA ILE A 23 -4.63 -0.08 28.22
C ILE A 23 -4.74 1.43 28.02
N GLN A 24 -4.42 2.24 29.03
CA GLN A 24 -4.43 3.70 28.89
C GLN A 24 -3.39 4.18 27.88
N GLU A 25 -2.14 3.68 27.96
CA GLU A 25 -1.06 3.97 27.01
C GLU A 25 -1.47 3.61 25.57
N LEU A 26 -2.05 2.42 25.38
CA LEU A 26 -2.46 1.96 24.07
C LEU A 26 -3.65 2.73 23.50
N LEU A 27 -4.61 3.14 24.33
CA LEU A 27 -5.72 3.98 23.90
C LEU A 27 -5.26 5.38 23.47
N GLU A 28 -4.20 5.91 24.08
CA GLU A 28 -3.56 7.14 23.64
C GLU A 28 -2.82 6.94 22.31
N LEU A 29 -2.00 5.90 22.21
CA LEU A 29 -1.24 5.57 21.00
C LEU A 29 -2.16 5.46 19.78
N VAL A 30 -3.30 4.80 19.93
CA VAL A 30 -4.26 4.61 18.82
C VAL A 30 -5.30 5.74 18.72
N GLU A 31 -5.15 6.86 19.42
CA GLU A 31 -6.04 8.03 19.41
C GLU A 31 -7.51 7.72 19.75
N LEU A 32 -7.75 6.80 20.67
CA LEU A 32 -9.10 6.38 21.10
C LEU A 32 -9.45 6.76 22.55
N GLN A 33 -8.60 7.56 23.22
CA GLN A 33 -8.77 7.94 24.61
C GLN A 33 -10.13 8.62 24.90
N LYS A 34 -10.56 9.51 23.98
CA LYS A 34 -11.86 10.21 24.09
C LYS A 34 -13.06 9.27 23.93
N ASP A 35 -12.89 8.16 23.22
CA ASP A 35 -13.95 7.21 22.86
C ASP A 35 -13.90 5.91 23.70
N LYS A 36 -12.99 5.81 24.67
CA LYS A 36 -12.70 4.57 25.43
C LYS A 36 -13.93 3.93 26.10
N LYS A 37 -14.88 4.75 26.55
CA LYS A 37 -16.13 4.27 27.19
C LYS A 37 -17.24 3.89 26.22
N LYS A 38 -17.14 4.29 24.94
CA LYS A 38 -18.16 3.96 23.93
C LYS A 38 -18.17 2.47 23.60
N LYS A 39 -19.33 1.98 23.19
CA LYS A 39 -19.51 0.58 22.75
C LYS A 39 -18.85 0.36 21.40
N LEU A 40 -18.13 -0.75 21.20
CA LEU A 40 -17.45 -1.05 19.92
C LEU A 40 -18.40 -1.08 18.71
N ARG A 41 -19.66 -1.49 18.91
CA ARG A 41 -20.68 -1.49 17.84
C ARG A 41 -20.97 -0.10 17.24
N THR A 42 -20.55 0.97 17.91
CA THR A 42 -20.72 2.35 17.46
C THR A 42 -19.45 2.93 16.80
N PHE A 43 -18.40 2.13 16.70
CA PHE A 43 -17.13 2.55 16.12
C PHE A 43 -17.18 2.46 14.60
N SER A 44 -16.46 3.39 13.91
CA SER A 44 -16.16 3.26 12.50
C SER A 44 -15.21 2.08 12.22
N GLY A 45 -15.10 1.67 10.96
CA GLY A 45 -14.13 0.64 10.56
C GLY A 45 -12.70 0.98 10.97
N GLY A 46 -12.28 2.24 10.77
CA GLY A 46 -10.96 2.71 11.19
C GLY A 46 -10.76 2.69 12.72
N MET A 47 -11.77 3.06 13.49
CA MET A 47 -11.70 2.94 14.96
C MET A 47 -11.59 1.48 15.41
N LEU A 48 -12.32 0.55 14.79
CA LEU A 48 -12.23 -0.87 15.10
C LEU A 48 -10.84 -1.44 14.78
N ARG A 49 -10.24 -1.07 13.65
CA ARG A 49 -8.87 -1.49 13.30
C ARG A 49 -7.86 -0.97 14.30
N ARG A 50 -7.98 0.28 14.76
CA ARG A 50 -7.13 0.85 15.80
C ARG A 50 -7.29 0.13 17.16
N VAL A 51 -8.48 -0.30 17.52
CA VAL A 51 -8.68 -1.20 18.67
C VAL A 51 -7.98 -2.53 18.46
N GLY A 52 -8.01 -3.08 17.25
CA GLY A 52 -7.28 -4.31 16.89
C GLY A 52 -5.77 -4.18 17.10
N ILE A 53 -5.16 -3.05 16.72
CA ILE A 53 -3.75 -2.77 17.01
C ILE A 53 -3.51 -2.72 18.52
N ALA A 54 -4.33 -1.96 19.26
CA ALA A 54 -4.20 -1.88 20.73
C ALA A 54 -4.30 -3.27 21.37
N GLN A 55 -5.23 -4.11 20.91
CA GLN A 55 -5.36 -5.50 21.36
C GLN A 55 -4.09 -6.33 21.10
N ALA A 56 -3.50 -6.20 19.90
CA ALA A 56 -2.29 -6.93 19.51
C ALA A 56 -1.09 -6.54 20.39
N LEU A 57 -1.01 -5.27 20.78
CA LEU A 57 0.08 -4.69 21.56
C LEU A 57 -0.01 -4.89 23.07
N LEU A 58 -1.08 -5.47 23.61
CA LEU A 58 -1.27 -5.63 25.06
C LEU A 58 -0.10 -6.32 25.75
N ASN A 59 0.44 -7.41 25.18
CA ASN A 59 1.58 -8.15 25.75
C ASN A 59 2.94 -7.63 25.24
N ASN A 60 2.97 -6.42 24.70
CA ASN A 60 4.19 -5.81 24.17
C ASN A 60 5.02 -6.73 23.26
N PRO A 61 4.45 -7.31 22.18
CA PRO A 61 5.16 -8.22 21.30
C PRO A 61 6.35 -7.52 20.62
N GLU A 62 7.40 -8.28 20.33
CA GLU A 62 8.54 -7.80 19.52
C GLU A 62 8.21 -7.75 18.03
N ILE A 63 7.32 -8.65 17.58
CA ILE A 63 6.88 -8.75 16.18
C ILE A 63 5.37 -8.53 16.12
N LEU A 64 4.96 -7.61 15.25
CA LEU A 64 3.56 -7.31 14.96
C LEU A 64 3.27 -7.68 13.50
N VAL A 65 2.30 -8.57 13.28
CA VAL A 65 1.86 -8.97 11.93
C VAL A 65 0.49 -8.35 11.64
N LEU A 66 0.40 -7.64 10.53
CA LEU A 66 -0.80 -6.92 10.09
C LEU A 66 -1.14 -7.31 8.65
N ASP A 67 -2.31 -7.89 8.47
CA ASP A 67 -2.81 -8.31 7.16
C ASP A 67 -3.85 -7.30 6.65
N GLU A 68 -3.58 -6.67 5.49
CA GLU A 68 -4.42 -5.67 4.82
C GLU A 68 -5.01 -4.60 5.78
N PRO A 69 -4.20 -3.98 6.65
CA PRO A 69 -4.74 -3.21 7.76
C PRO A 69 -5.41 -1.90 7.34
N THR A 70 -5.10 -1.38 6.15
CA THR A 70 -5.62 -0.11 5.61
C THR A 70 -6.78 -0.29 4.61
N ALA A 71 -7.07 -1.53 4.20
CA ALA A 71 -8.12 -1.81 3.23
C ALA A 71 -9.49 -1.29 3.71
N GLY A 72 -10.17 -0.52 2.86
CA GLY A 72 -11.49 0.05 3.16
C GLY A 72 -11.50 1.22 4.15
N LEU A 73 -10.33 1.76 4.52
CA LEU A 73 -10.24 3.00 5.29
C LEU A 73 -10.38 4.23 4.39
N ASP A 74 -11.02 5.27 4.91
CA ASP A 74 -10.98 6.57 4.27
C ASP A 74 -9.56 7.19 4.32
N PRO A 75 -9.24 8.18 3.46
CA PRO A 75 -7.89 8.75 3.38
C PRO A 75 -7.38 9.31 4.72
N LYS A 76 -8.24 9.91 5.54
CA LYS A 76 -7.88 10.49 6.84
C LYS A 76 -7.50 9.41 7.86
N GLU A 77 -8.29 8.35 7.94
CA GLU A 77 -8.01 7.20 8.82
C GLU A 77 -6.76 6.44 8.35
N ARG A 78 -6.51 6.37 7.04
CA ARG A 78 -5.30 5.76 6.47
C ARG A 78 -4.03 6.51 6.89
N VAL A 79 -4.04 7.84 6.85
CA VAL A 79 -2.90 8.65 7.34
C VAL A 79 -2.63 8.40 8.82
N LYS A 80 -3.68 8.38 9.65
CA LYS A 80 -3.52 8.08 11.09
C LYS A 80 -2.93 6.70 11.32
N PHE A 81 -3.43 5.71 10.58
CA PHE A 81 -2.93 4.35 10.67
C PHE A 81 -1.44 4.28 10.33
N ARG A 82 -1.02 4.89 9.22
CA ARG A 82 0.40 4.95 8.81
C ARG A 82 1.28 5.58 9.90
N ASN A 83 0.83 6.67 10.51
CA ASN A 83 1.56 7.33 11.59
C ASN A 83 1.75 6.41 12.82
N ILE A 84 0.71 5.64 13.19
CA ILE A 84 0.79 4.66 14.27
C ILE A 84 1.81 3.57 13.92
N ILE A 85 1.75 3.00 12.71
CA ILE A 85 2.68 1.95 12.26
C ILE A 85 4.11 2.46 12.21
N SER A 86 4.36 3.64 11.65
CA SER A 86 5.68 4.27 11.62
C SER A 86 6.26 4.49 13.02
N SER A 87 5.41 4.88 13.97
CA SER A 87 5.82 5.02 15.38
C SER A 87 6.22 3.67 16.00
N LEU A 88 5.45 2.62 15.73
CA LEU A 88 5.71 1.26 16.23
C LEU A 88 6.98 0.65 15.61
N GLY A 89 7.25 0.90 14.33
CA GLY A 89 8.42 0.40 13.61
C GLY A 89 9.75 0.85 14.19
N LYS A 90 9.78 1.94 14.99
CA LYS A 90 11.00 2.39 15.68
C LYS A 90 11.47 1.46 16.80
N GLU A 91 10.55 0.68 17.36
CA GLU A 91 10.82 -0.16 18.54
C GLU A 91 10.55 -1.65 18.29
N LYS A 92 9.81 -1.96 17.23
CA LYS A 92 9.30 -3.31 16.94
C LYS A 92 9.48 -3.67 15.49
N THR A 93 9.57 -4.96 15.22
CA THR A 93 9.46 -5.48 13.85
C THR A 93 7.99 -5.52 13.46
N VAL A 94 7.60 -4.74 12.46
CA VAL A 94 6.24 -4.75 11.91
C VAL A 94 6.25 -5.41 10.54
N LEU A 95 5.58 -6.55 10.41
CA LEU A 95 5.32 -7.22 9.14
C LEU A 95 3.91 -6.84 8.67
N LEU A 96 3.82 -6.12 7.55
CA LEU A 96 2.57 -5.62 7.01
C LEU A 96 2.36 -6.17 5.60
N SER A 97 1.22 -6.82 5.35
CA SER A 97 0.79 -7.16 4.00
C SER A 97 -0.18 -6.11 3.47
N THR A 98 -0.03 -5.70 2.21
CA THR A 98 -0.98 -4.83 1.52
C THR A 98 -0.79 -4.91 0.00
N HIS A 99 -1.87 -4.64 -0.75
CA HIS A 99 -1.83 -4.41 -2.19
C HIS A 99 -1.83 -2.91 -2.54
N ILE A 100 -1.83 -2.03 -1.54
CA ILE A 100 -1.89 -0.57 -1.72
C ILE A 100 -0.48 0.00 -1.60
N VAL A 101 0.18 0.20 -2.74
CA VAL A 101 1.57 0.66 -2.82
C VAL A 101 1.80 1.96 -2.06
N SER A 102 0.90 2.94 -2.20
CA SER A 102 1.00 4.24 -1.52
C SER A 102 0.97 4.17 0.01
N ASP A 103 0.58 3.04 0.60
CA ASP A 103 0.60 2.91 2.06
C ASP A 103 1.97 2.55 2.59
N ILE A 104 2.81 1.89 1.78
CA ILE A 104 4.14 1.43 2.18
C ILE A 104 5.26 2.41 1.82
N GLU A 105 5.10 3.23 0.79
CA GLU A 105 6.09 4.22 0.35
C GLU A 105 6.66 5.09 1.48
N TYR A 106 5.87 5.38 2.50
CA TYR A 106 6.26 6.27 3.59
C TYR A 106 6.64 5.57 4.89
N ILE A 107 6.44 4.25 5.01
CA ILE A 107 6.59 3.54 6.29
C ILE A 107 7.47 2.30 6.23
N ALA A 108 7.75 1.76 5.03
CA ALA A 108 8.49 0.52 4.90
C ALA A 108 10.00 0.77 4.77
N ASP A 109 10.79 0.17 5.65
CA ASP A 109 12.24 0.11 5.52
C ASP A 109 12.67 -0.95 4.51
N GLN A 110 11.92 -2.05 4.44
CA GLN A 110 12.13 -3.17 3.52
C GLN A 110 10.81 -3.58 2.88
N ILE A 111 10.83 -3.81 1.60
CA ILE A 111 9.68 -4.22 0.79
C ILE A 111 9.96 -5.61 0.21
N LEU A 112 8.97 -6.48 0.30
CA LEU A 112 8.97 -7.82 -0.26
C LEU A 112 7.83 -7.90 -1.29
N ILE A 113 8.14 -8.08 -2.57
CA ILE A 113 7.13 -8.24 -3.61
C ILE A 113 6.91 -9.73 -3.86
N MET A 114 5.67 -10.17 -3.68
CA MET A 114 5.26 -11.56 -3.87
C MET A 114 4.30 -11.68 -5.05
N LYS A 115 4.43 -12.77 -5.81
CA LYS A 115 3.52 -13.16 -6.88
C LYS A 115 3.35 -14.68 -6.88
N ASP A 116 2.12 -15.15 -6.96
CA ASP A 116 1.77 -16.58 -7.04
C ASP A 116 2.41 -17.44 -5.92
N GLY A 117 2.59 -16.85 -4.72
CA GLY A 117 3.19 -17.49 -3.56
C GLY A 117 4.73 -17.46 -3.53
N GLU A 118 5.37 -16.87 -4.53
CA GLU A 118 6.82 -16.74 -4.62
C GLU A 118 7.29 -15.31 -4.33
N LEU A 119 8.45 -15.18 -3.68
CA LEU A 119 9.12 -13.89 -3.48
C LEU A 119 9.90 -13.54 -4.75
N ILE A 120 9.45 -12.53 -5.48
CA ILE A 120 10.04 -12.13 -6.77
C ILE A 120 11.03 -10.98 -6.65
N CYS A 121 10.90 -10.13 -5.64
CA CYS A 121 11.78 -9.00 -5.41
C CYS A 121 11.79 -8.61 -3.94
N SER A 122 12.96 -8.15 -3.43
CA SER A 122 13.08 -7.60 -2.09
C SER A 122 14.11 -6.46 -2.07
N GLY A 123 13.86 -5.44 -1.25
CA GLY A 123 14.79 -4.31 -1.09
C GLY A 123 14.16 -3.09 -0.43
N THR A 124 14.90 -2.01 -0.40
CA THR A 124 14.37 -0.69 -0.03
C THR A 124 13.51 -0.13 -1.17
N GLU A 125 12.66 0.84 -0.88
CA GLU A 125 11.89 1.56 -1.89
C GLU A 125 12.78 2.04 -3.05
N GLN A 126 13.88 2.72 -2.73
CA GLN A 126 14.83 3.22 -3.73
C GLN A 126 15.47 2.10 -4.57
N GLY A 127 15.82 0.97 -3.93
CA GLY A 127 16.40 -0.18 -4.63
C GLY A 127 15.43 -0.81 -5.61
N ILE A 128 14.16 -0.95 -5.23
CA ILE A 128 13.11 -1.52 -6.08
C ILE A 128 12.77 -0.56 -7.23
N THR A 129 12.58 0.72 -6.93
CA THR A 129 12.25 1.76 -7.91
C THR A 129 13.35 1.91 -8.95
N ALA A 130 14.64 1.82 -8.55
CA ALA A 130 15.77 1.86 -9.46
C ALA A 130 15.74 0.75 -10.53
N SER A 131 15.02 -0.36 -10.31
CA SER A 131 14.89 -1.45 -11.29
C SER A 131 14.17 -1.05 -12.58
N VAL A 132 13.36 0.02 -12.53
CA VAL A 132 12.61 0.55 -13.69
C VAL A 132 13.13 1.92 -14.15
N LYS A 133 14.32 2.28 -13.71
CA LYS A 133 14.95 3.56 -14.10
C LYS A 133 15.14 3.66 -15.60
N GLY A 134 14.58 4.72 -16.19
CA GLY A 134 14.63 4.95 -17.64
C GLY A 134 13.59 4.13 -18.44
N TYR A 135 12.67 3.41 -17.77
CA TYR A 135 11.61 2.64 -18.43
C TYR A 135 10.25 3.33 -18.34
N VAL A 136 10.12 4.39 -17.56
CA VAL A 136 8.86 5.10 -17.34
C VAL A 136 8.78 6.30 -18.26
N TRP A 137 7.70 6.35 -19.05
CA TRP A 137 7.46 7.37 -20.06
C TRP A 137 6.14 8.07 -19.83
N LYS A 138 6.12 9.37 -20.09
CA LYS A 138 4.89 10.16 -20.18
C LYS A 138 4.68 10.62 -21.62
N CYS A 139 3.44 10.58 -22.09
CA CYS A 139 3.07 11.15 -23.36
C CYS A 139 1.65 11.71 -23.35
N ASN A 140 1.46 12.83 -24.07
CA ASN A 140 0.15 13.40 -24.34
C ASN A 140 -0.22 13.07 -25.79
N VAL A 141 -1.30 12.37 -26.00
CA VAL A 141 -1.72 11.89 -27.32
C VAL A 141 -3.24 11.98 -27.47
N SER A 142 -3.74 11.89 -28.72
CA SER A 142 -5.20 11.79 -28.92
C SER A 142 -5.77 10.51 -28.31
N THR A 143 -7.03 10.53 -27.95
CA THR A 143 -7.75 9.39 -27.31
C THR A 143 -7.66 8.11 -28.15
N ASP A 144 -7.67 8.22 -29.49
CA ASP A 144 -7.55 7.07 -30.38
C ASP A 144 -6.14 6.45 -30.33
N VAL A 145 -5.09 7.28 -30.25
CA VAL A 145 -3.72 6.80 -30.10
C VAL A 145 -3.51 6.22 -28.70
N ALA A 146 -4.10 6.85 -27.67
CA ALA A 146 -4.04 6.36 -26.30
C ALA A 146 -4.59 4.93 -26.19
N GLN A 147 -5.73 4.66 -26.84
CA GLN A 147 -6.34 3.32 -26.85
C GLN A 147 -5.42 2.27 -27.51
N LYS A 148 -4.73 2.63 -28.59
CA LYS A 148 -3.75 1.74 -29.24
C LYS A 148 -2.55 1.47 -28.32
N LEU A 149 -2.01 2.51 -27.68
CA LEU A 149 -0.90 2.36 -26.74
C LEU A 149 -1.26 1.51 -25.53
N CYS A 150 -2.46 1.67 -24.97
CA CYS A 150 -2.97 0.81 -23.88
C CYS A 150 -3.05 -0.68 -24.25
N ASN A 151 -3.31 -1.00 -25.52
CA ASN A 151 -3.34 -2.37 -25.99
C ASN A 151 -1.94 -2.97 -26.24
N GLN A 152 -0.93 -2.12 -26.51
CA GLN A 152 0.43 -2.56 -26.88
C GLN A 152 1.41 -2.52 -25.72
N TYR A 153 1.19 -1.63 -24.76
CA TYR A 153 2.14 -1.36 -23.67
C TYR A 153 1.47 -1.49 -22.30
N MET A 154 2.28 -1.61 -21.27
CA MET A 154 1.83 -1.49 -19.89
C MET A 154 1.65 0.00 -19.56
N VAL A 155 0.40 0.38 -19.30
CA VAL A 155 0.03 1.73 -18.88
C VAL A 155 -0.24 1.71 -17.39
N SER A 156 0.58 2.41 -16.61
CA SER A 156 0.38 2.53 -15.16
C SER A 156 -0.63 3.62 -14.80
N ASN A 157 -0.78 4.65 -15.65
CA ASN A 157 -1.77 5.70 -15.44
C ASN A 157 -2.28 6.24 -16.77
N LEU A 158 -3.59 6.54 -16.81
CA LEU A 158 -4.26 7.22 -17.92
C LEU A 158 -5.14 8.32 -17.33
N ARG A 159 -4.96 9.54 -17.81
CA ARG A 159 -5.76 10.71 -17.42
C ARG A 159 -6.28 11.41 -18.67
N ASN A 160 -7.43 12.08 -18.53
CA ASN A 160 -7.87 13.02 -19.57
C ASN A 160 -6.85 14.16 -19.67
N GLY A 161 -6.42 14.48 -20.88
CA GLY A 161 -5.52 15.59 -21.16
C GLY A 161 -6.17 16.94 -20.89
N SER A 162 -5.37 18.01 -20.96
CA SER A 162 -5.84 19.38 -20.72
C SER A 162 -6.72 19.90 -21.86
N GLU A 163 -6.69 19.30 -23.04
CA GLU A 163 -7.48 19.65 -24.21
C GLU A 163 -8.52 18.57 -24.52
N GLU A 164 -9.58 18.96 -25.21
CA GLU A 164 -10.64 18.06 -25.65
C GLU A 164 -10.06 16.96 -26.58
N ASN A 165 -10.39 15.70 -26.33
CA ASN A 165 -9.87 14.53 -27.06
C ASN A 165 -8.36 14.20 -26.86
N GLN A 166 -7.71 14.73 -25.83
CA GLN A 166 -6.35 14.33 -25.45
C GLN A 166 -6.36 13.45 -24.20
N ALA A 167 -5.34 12.60 -24.10
CA ALA A 167 -5.06 11.75 -22.95
C ALA A 167 -3.59 11.81 -22.59
N GLU A 168 -3.30 11.93 -21.30
CA GLU A 168 -1.96 11.77 -20.74
C GLU A 168 -1.81 10.31 -20.28
N LEU A 169 -0.80 9.62 -20.83
CA LEU A 169 -0.44 8.26 -20.43
C LEU A 169 0.87 8.25 -19.68
N ARG A 170 0.93 7.34 -18.71
CA ARG A 170 2.16 6.89 -18.07
C ARG A 170 2.40 5.44 -18.45
N ILE A 171 3.50 5.18 -19.17
CA ILE A 171 3.78 3.90 -19.82
C ILE A 171 5.08 3.33 -19.27
N ILE A 172 5.09 2.03 -18.98
CA ILE A 172 6.29 1.30 -18.59
C ILE A 172 6.79 0.50 -19.80
N SER A 173 7.97 0.86 -20.31
CA SER A 173 8.58 0.21 -21.48
C SER A 173 10.09 0.44 -21.51
N GLU A 174 10.85 -0.61 -21.80
CA GLU A 174 12.30 -0.53 -22.00
C GLU A 174 12.68 0.34 -23.22
N LYS A 175 11.78 0.48 -24.17
CA LYS A 175 11.98 1.29 -25.39
C LYS A 175 10.97 2.42 -25.41
N CYS A 176 11.37 3.56 -26.01
CA CYS A 176 10.47 4.69 -26.21
C CYS A 176 9.18 4.24 -26.94
N PRO A 177 8.01 4.36 -26.29
CA PRO A 177 6.76 3.82 -26.82
C PRO A 177 6.15 4.71 -27.92
N PHE A 178 6.52 6.00 -27.94
CA PHE A 178 5.97 6.99 -28.88
C PHE A 178 6.97 8.13 -29.10
N PRO A 179 7.13 8.68 -30.32
CA PRO A 179 8.16 9.67 -30.65
C PRO A 179 8.15 10.93 -29.79
N ALA A 180 6.99 11.34 -29.28
CA ALA A 180 6.82 12.49 -28.39
C ALA A 180 6.72 12.09 -26.90
N ALA A 181 7.10 10.87 -26.54
CA ALA A 181 7.14 10.46 -25.15
C ALA A 181 8.41 10.97 -24.47
N GLU A 182 8.25 11.46 -23.25
CA GLU A 182 9.33 11.95 -22.40
C GLU A 182 9.56 10.98 -21.23
N LEU A 183 10.81 10.84 -20.82
CA LEU A 183 11.14 10.07 -19.61
C LEU A 183 10.55 10.76 -18.40
N ALA A 184 9.94 9.99 -17.54
CA ALA A 184 9.37 10.44 -16.27
C ALA A 184 10.11 9.80 -15.10
N GLU A 185 10.11 10.48 -13.97
CA GLU A 185 10.60 9.92 -12.72
C GLU A 185 9.79 8.68 -12.35
N GLU A 186 10.47 7.61 -12.03
CA GLU A 186 9.90 6.32 -11.67
C GLU A 186 9.29 6.33 -10.26
N THR A 187 8.23 5.56 -10.04
CA THR A 187 7.56 5.37 -8.75
C THR A 187 7.61 3.91 -8.31
N LEU A 188 7.37 3.66 -7.03
CA LEU A 188 7.25 2.29 -6.52
C LEU A 188 6.09 1.54 -7.19
N GLU A 189 5.00 2.23 -7.54
CA GLU A 189 3.87 1.64 -8.26
C GLU A 189 4.28 1.16 -9.67
N ASP A 190 5.11 1.93 -10.40
CA ASP A 190 5.64 1.50 -11.69
C ASP A 190 6.53 0.26 -11.54
N ALA A 191 7.40 0.24 -10.54
CA ALA A 191 8.25 -0.91 -10.26
C ALA A 191 7.43 -2.15 -9.87
N TYR A 192 6.42 -2.00 -9.02
CA TYR A 192 5.50 -3.07 -8.65
C TYR A 192 4.78 -3.66 -9.87
N LEU A 193 4.22 -2.80 -10.72
CA LEU A 193 3.54 -3.24 -11.95
C LEU A 193 4.51 -3.95 -12.90
N TYR A 194 5.72 -3.42 -13.07
CA TYR A 194 6.74 -4.03 -13.91
C TYR A 194 7.15 -5.42 -13.41
N GLN A 195 7.40 -5.58 -12.12
CA GLN A 195 7.82 -6.84 -11.51
C GLN A 195 6.70 -7.88 -11.50
N THR A 196 5.44 -7.45 -11.34
CA THR A 196 4.29 -8.36 -11.25
C THR A 196 3.62 -8.67 -12.57
N GLN A 197 4.07 -8.05 -13.69
CA GLN A 197 3.47 -8.30 -15.00
C GLN A 197 3.63 -9.76 -15.45
N ASP A 198 2.63 -10.28 -16.14
CA ASP A 198 2.74 -11.52 -16.90
C ASP A 198 3.36 -11.24 -18.27
N ILE A 199 4.67 -11.49 -18.39
CA ILE A 199 5.42 -11.32 -19.66
C ILE A 199 4.74 -12.06 -20.82
N ASN A 200 4.08 -13.18 -20.54
CA ASN A 200 3.35 -13.97 -21.54
C ASN A 200 2.09 -13.26 -22.07
N ARG A 201 1.42 -12.44 -21.24
CA ARG A 201 0.21 -11.69 -21.63
C ARG A 201 0.49 -10.55 -22.60
N ILE A 202 1.68 -9.96 -22.51
CA ILE A 202 2.09 -8.85 -23.40
C ILE A 202 2.62 -9.41 -24.72
N ARG A 203 3.30 -10.57 -24.70
CA ARG A 203 3.76 -11.24 -25.92
C ARG A 203 2.58 -11.73 -26.76
N SER A 204 1.57 -12.40 -26.17
CA SER A 204 0.38 -12.84 -26.90
C SER A 204 -0.39 -11.68 -27.54
N ARG A 205 -0.50 -10.52 -26.87
CA ARG A 205 -1.13 -9.31 -27.43
C ARG A 205 -0.32 -8.67 -28.57
N ARG A 206 1.02 -8.80 -28.57
CA ARG A 206 1.87 -8.33 -29.67
C ARG A 206 1.74 -9.21 -30.92
N ASP A 207 1.64 -10.51 -30.73
CA ASP A 207 1.53 -11.49 -31.84
C ASP A 207 0.16 -11.44 -32.51
N GLU A 208 -0.92 -11.19 -31.75
CA GLU A 208 -2.28 -11.00 -32.31
C GLU A 208 -2.42 -9.71 -33.13
N ASN A 209 -1.68 -8.64 -32.79
CA ASN A 209 -1.73 -7.36 -33.51
C ASN A 209 -0.70 -7.25 -34.66
N ALA A 210 0.19 -8.22 -34.83
CA ALA A 210 1.17 -8.27 -35.93
C ALA A 210 0.62 -8.98 -37.20
N VAL A 211 -0.61 -9.47 -37.16
CA VAL A 211 -1.27 -10.23 -38.22
C VAL A 211 -2.45 -9.44 -38.85
N VAL A 212 -2.40 -8.10 -38.83
CA VAL A 212 -3.35 -7.27 -39.62
C VAL A 212 -2.61 -6.31 -40.50
#